data_a62b97914945db20f0519180b778b7b8
#
_entry.id   a62b97914945db20f0519180b778b7b8
#
_cell.length_a   1.000
_cell.length_b   1.000
_cell.length_c   1.000
_cell.angle_alpha   90.00
_cell.angle_beta   90.00
_cell.angle_gamma   90.00
#
_symmetry.space_group_name_H-M   'P 1'
#
loop_
_entity.id
_entity.type
_entity.pdbx_description
1 polymer ?
#
loop_
_entity_poly.entity_id
_entity_poly.type
_entity_poly.pdbx_seq_one_letter_code
_entity_poly.pdbx_strand_id
1 'polypeptide(L)'
;MPETHPVPERIEAALDLIERAQPELNAFITVTGERALADARVAGSELAAGVSRGPLHGVAVGIKDLIATEGVRTTAGSRILGRWVPKRDAAAVWMLRVAGAIVVGKTNTHEFAFGTTNDNPHYGAVKNPWNPALTSGGSSGGSAAAVAAGLLDVALGTDTAGSIRIPAALCGAVGLKPTFGLISAQGVVPLAPTLDTVGPIGRSVDHVAMAMAALVPEGVGGRVWGVGEGDGRSNTLPPKPYTPSFPGLTIGVPEHYVFDRVDPEIETAVREALRAMEAAGAVIRPIELPELERCWEVGISIVRPEALAFHQRWFPARAADYGADVASALEAARDIPAKQYLTARRRRREIARALRRSLEDVDLLAGPTVPILAFPNADAFRPVLTGGELPRHAVTRLTYPFSLSRLPAISVPCALSGAGLPIGLQLAAGPRQEAQLLAAARAFEDLRGPWQAPPLAARIA
;
A
#
# COMPACT_ATOMS: atom_id res chain seq x y z
N MET A 1 -5.39 12.84 19.11
CA MET A 1 -6.38 13.69 19.84
C MET A 1 -7.76 13.07 19.70
N PRO A 2 -8.59 13.03 20.76
CA PRO A 2 -9.98 12.57 20.67
C PRO A 2 -10.79 13.37 19.65
N GLU A 3 -11.77 12.75 19.01
CA GLU A 3 -12.69 13.39 18.03
C GLU A 3 -13.50 14.55 18.60
N THR A 4 -13.51 14.72 19.93
CA THR A 4 -14.17 15.79 20.65
C THR A 4 -13.52 17.18 20.51
N HIS A 5 -12.28 17.25 19.99
CA HIS A 5 -11.59 18.52 19.76
C HIS A 5 -11.96 19.11 18.42
N PRO A 6 -12.01 20.47 18.28
CA PRO A 6 -12.23 21.14 17.01
C PRO A 6 -11.23 20.70 15.94
N VAL A 7 -11.69 20.66 14.67
CA VAL A 7 -10.84 20.20 13.54
C VAL A 7 -9.51 20.96 13.45
N PRO A 8 -9.48 22.32 13.58
CA PRO A 8 -8.21 23.05 13.53
C PRO A 8 -7.19 22.60 14.58
N GLU A 9 -7.62 22.38 15.83
CA GLU A 9 -6.76 21.93 16.93
C GLU A 9 -6.21 20.52 16.67
N ARG A 10 -7.02 19.61 16.11
CA ARG A 10 -6.59 18.26 15.73
C ARG A 10 -5.54 18.28 14.63
N ILE A 11 -5.71 19.15 13.62
CA ILE A 11 -4.76 19.29 12.52
C ILE A 11 -3.46 19.96 13.00
N GLU A 12 -3.54 20.98 13.86
CA GLU A 12 -2.36 21.59 14.50
C GLU A 12 -1.56 20.56 15.27
N ALA A 13 -2.22 19.79 16.15
CA ALA A 13 -1.57 18.72 16.90
C ALA A 13 -0.94 17.64 15.99
N ALA A 14 -1.59 17.30 14.85
CA ALA A 14 -1.02 16.37 13.90
C ALA A 14 0.24 16.94 13.21
N LEU A 15 0.25 18.23 12.87
CA LEU A 15 1.41 18.92 12.29
C LEU A 15 2.58 19.00 13.28
N ASP A 16 2.32 19.33 14.55
CA ASP A 16 3.32 19.35 15.61
C ASP A 16 3.94 17.96 15.84
N LEU A 17 3.11 16.92 15.79
CA LEU A 17 3.57 15.55 15.92
C LEU A 17 4.45 15.13 14.73
N ILE A 18 4.06 15.53 13.50
CA ILE A 18 4.86 15.31 12.29
C ILE A 18 6.22 16.02 12.42
N GLU A 19 6.26 17.27 12.88
CA GLU A 19 7.49 18.03 13.04
C GLU A 19 8.44 17.34 14.04
N ARG A 20 7.94 16.90 15.19
CA ARG A 20 8.72 16.18 16.20
C ARG A 20 9.24 14.83 15.69
N ALA A 21 8.42 14.11 14.91
CA ALA A 21 8.78 12.78 14.41
C ALA A 21 9.73 12.81 13.20
N GLN A 22 9.71 13.88 12.41
CA GLN A 22 10.43 13.96 11.13
C GLN A 22 11.93 13.66 11.23
N PRO A 23 12.69 14.14 12.22
CA PRO A 23 14.13 13.84 12.36
C PRO A 23 14.42 12.35 12.58
N GLU A 24 13.52 11.66 13.30
CA GLU A 24 13.69 10.24 13.62
C GLU A 24 13.11 9.31 12.55
N LEU A 25 12.07 9.73 11.82
CA LEU A 25 11.30 8.86 10.91
C LEU A 25 11.54 9.17 9.44
N ASN A 26 11.73 10.45 9.10
CA ASN A 26 11.84 10.95 7.72
C ASN A 26 10.66 10.54 6.82
N ALA A 27 9.44 10.55 7.38
CA ALA A 27 8.25 10.07 6.70
C ALA A 27 7.69 11.02 5.63
N PHE A 28 8.08 12.30 5.64
CA PHE A 28 7.58 13.33 4.73
C PHE A 28 8.70 13.97 3.92
N ILE A 29 8.43 14.28 2.63
CA ILE A 29 9.28 15.11 1.77
C ILE A 29 8.83 16.57 1.82
N THR A 30 7.52 16.81 1.95
CA THR A 30 6.92 18.14 2.00
C THR A 30 5.76 18.13 2.99
N VAL A 31 5.75 19.04 3.94
CA VAL A 31 4.61 19.30 4.84
C VAL A 31 3.87 20.54 4.35
N THR A 32 2.53 20.51 4.38
CA THR A 32 1.65 21.57 3.85
C THR A 32 0.90 22.30 4.97
N GLY A 33 1.59 22.66 6.06
CA GLY A 33 1.01 23.14 7.29
C GLY A 33 0.04 24.31 7.14
N GLU A 34 0.43 25.41 6.51
CA GLU A 34 -0.43 26.59 6.32
C GLU A 34 -1.73 26.26 5.58
N ARG A 35 -1.62 25.50 4.49
CA ARG A 35 -2.79 25.06 3.70
C ARG A 35 -3.66 24.11 4.51
N ALA A 36 -3.07 23.16 5.22
CA ALA A 36 -3.81 22.22 6.05
C ALA A 36 -4.61 22.92 7.15
N LEU A 37 -4.04 23.93 7.79
CA LEU A 37 -4.74 24.74 8.80
C LEU A 37 -5.86 25.59 8.18
N ALA A 38 -5.67 26.12 6.98
CA ALA A 38 -6.75 26.83 6.26
C ALA A 38 -7.90 25.87 5.91
N ASP A 39 -7.61 24.71 5.35
CA ASP A 39 -8.60 23.66 5.03
C ASP A 39 -9.30 23.16 6.31
N ALA A 40 -8.58 23.07 7.44
CA ALA A 40 -9.12 22.68 8.74
C ALA A 40 -10.16 23.67 9.29
N ARG A 41 -9.92 24.97 9.13
CA ARG A 41 -10.88 26.00 9.55
C ARG A 41 -12.18 25.90 8.74
N VAL A 42 -12.07 25.65 7.43
CA VAL A 42 -13.24 25.45 6.56
C VAL A 42 -14.02 24.21 7.00
N ALA A 43 -13.35 23.07 7.13
CA ALA A 43 -13.97 21.82 7.57
C ALA A 43 -14.62 21.95 8.96
N GLY A 44 -13.95 22.62 9.91
CA GLY A 44 -14.48 22.88 11.23
C GLY A 44 -15.75 23.75 11.21
N SER A 45 -15.79 24.79 10.37
CA SER A 45 -16.96 25.65 10.20
C SER A 45 -18.14 24.89 9.57
N GLU A 46 -17.89 24.02 8.59
CA GLU A 46 -18.92 23.19 7.96
C GLU A 46 -19.52 22.20 8.96
N LEU A 47 -18.69 21.51 9.73
CA LEU A 47 -19.15 20.55 10.74
C LEU A 47 -19.93 21.26 11.86
N ALA A 48 -19.51 22.43 12.30
CA ALA A 48 -20.24 23.25 13.27
C ALA A 48 -21.60 23.71 12.75
N ALA A 49 -21.73 23.90 11.43
CA ALA A 49 -23.01 24.19 10.76
C ALA A 49 -23.85 22.93 10.47
N GLY A 50 -23.43 21.74 10.93
CA GLY A 50 -24.13 20.47 10.69
C GLY A 50 -23.89 19.87 9.30
N VAL A 51 -22.96 20.41 8.52
CA VAL A 51 -22.61 19.90 7.19
C VAL A 51 -21.49 18.88 7.30
N SER A 52 -21.76 17.63 6.90
CA SER A 52 -20.75 16.57 6.79
C SER A 52 -20.56 16.16 5.33
N ARG A 53 -19.29 16.00 4.91
CA ARG A 53 -18.92 15.49 3.58
C ARG A 53 -18.62 13.98 3.59
N GLY A 54 -18.77 13.32 4.74
CA GLY A 54 -18.50 11.89 4.91
C GLY A 54 -17.46 11.57 6.00
N PRO A 55 -17.04 10.31 6.09
CA PRO A 55 -16.25 9.83 7.24
C PRO A 55 -14.82 10.41 7.30
N LEU A 56 -14.30 10.98 6.22
CA LEU A 56 -12.99 11.66 6.21
C LEU A 56 -13.06 13.17 6.41
N HIS A 57 -14.25 13.74 6.68
CA HIS A 57 -14.40 15.19 6.85
C HIS A 57 -13.61 15.70 8.08
N GLY A 58 -12.59 16.52 7.82
CA GLY A 58 -11.68 17.04 8.84
C GLY A 58 -10.61 16.06 9.32
N VAL A 59 -10.38 14.96 8.59
CA VAL A 59 -9.32 13.98 8.90
C VAL A 59 -8.03 14.34 8.16
N ALA A 60 -6.90 14.31 8.88
CA ALA A 60 -5.57 14.50 8.30
C ALA A 60 -5.15 13.31 7.44
N VAL A 61 -4.73 13.58 6.19
CA VAL A 61 -4.25 12.53 5.27
C VAL A 61 -2.89 12.87 4.67
N GLY A 62 -2.02 11.85 4.58
CA GLY A 62 -0.74 11.92 3.87
C GLY A 62 -0.88 11.39 2.44
N ILE A 63 -0.21 12.04 1.50
CA ILE A 63 -0.25 11.65 0.08
C ILE A 63 1.14 11.24 -0.39
N LYS A 64 1.31 9.99 -0.82
CA LYS A 64 2.59 9.51 -1.37
C LYS A 64 3.11 10.46 -2.46
N ASP A 65 4.41 10.77 -2.41
CA ASP A 65 4.99 11.87 -3.19
C ASP A 65 5.11 11.62 -4.70
N LEU A 66 4.45 10.64 -5.25
CA LEU A 66 4.27 10.48 -6.70
C LEU A 66 2.82 10.68 -7.17
N ILE A 67 1.92 10.99 -6.24
CA ILE A 67 0.52 11.30 -6.54
C ILE A 67 0.39 12.83 -6.64
N ALA A 68 0.08 13.35 -7.82
CA ALA A 68 -0.01 14.78 -8.08
C ALA A 68 -0.99 15.47 -7.12
N THR A 69 -0.53 16.54 -6.47
CA THR A 69 -1.31 17.34 -5.54
C THR A 69 -1.21 18.80 -5.98
N GLU A 70 -2.31 19.42 -6.34
CA GLU A 70 -2.37 20.77 -6.90
C GLU A 70 -1.69 21.79 -5.98
N GLY A 71 -0.77 22.57 -6.55
CA GLY A 71 -0.03 23.62 -5.85
C GLY A 71 1.00 23.09 -4.83
N VAL A 72 1.19 21.76 -4.70
CA VAL A 72 2.15 21.15 -3.78
C VAL A 72 3.26 20.46 -4.55
N ARG A 73 4.51 20.76 -4.22
CA ARG A 73 5.69 20.11 -4.82
C ARG A 73 5.54 18.59 -4.72
N THR A 74 5.67 17.91 -5.86
CA THR A 74 5.55 16.46 -6.01
C THR A 74 6.76 15.93 -6.77
N THR A 75 7.68 15.26 -6.07
CA THR A 75 9.00 14.95 -6.59
C THR A 75 9.18 13.55 -7.12
N ALA A 76 8.22 12.66 -6.83
CA ALA A 76 8.36 11.20 -6.99
C ALA A 76 9.61 10.64 -6.27
N GLY A 77 10.06 11.29 -5.19
CA GLY A 77 11.28 10.93 -4.48
C GLY A 77 12.57 11.14 -5.30
N SER A 78 12.56 11.94 -6.36
CA SER A 78 13.67 12.09 -7.32
C SER A 78 14.08 13.53 -7.56
N ARG A 79 15.36 13.74 -7.88
CA ARG A 79 15.86 15.02 -8.40
C ARG A 79 15.27 15.36 -9.78
N ILE A 80 14.89 14.37 -10.58
CA ILE A 80 14.31 14.54 -11.91
C ILE A 80 13.06 15.43 -11.85
N LEU A 81 12.16 15.19 -10.87
CA LEU A 81 10.95 15.95 -10.65
C LEU A 81 11.04 16.89 -9.44
N GLY A 82 12.22 17.13 -8.89
CA GLY A 82 12.46 17.85 -7.65
C GLY A 82 11.84 19.27 -7.56
N ARG A 83 11.50 19.88 -8.70
CA ARG A 83 10.86 21.21 -8.80
C ARG A 83 9.44 21.17 -9.38
N TRP A 84 8.91 19.99 -9.64
CA TRP A 84 7.58 19.88 -10.25
C TRP A 84 6.48 20.20 -9.23
N VAL A 85 5.64 21.17 -9.59
CA VAL A 85 4.43 21.53 -8.87
C VAL A 85 3.24 21.28 -9.80
N PRO A 86 2.40 20.28 -9.50
CA PRO A 86 1.23 19.95 -10.31
C PRO A 86 0.22 21.11 -10.37
N LYS A 87 -0.40 21.30 -11.54
CA LYS A 87 -1.47 22.31 -11.76
C LYS A 87 -2.87 21.76 -11.47
N ARG A 88 -2.99 20.48 -11.16
CA ARG A 88 -4.25 19.79 -10.84
C ARG A 88 -3.95 18.63 -9.89
N ASP A 89 -4.92 18.32 -9.06
CA ASP A 89 -4.89 17.10 -8.24
C ASP A 89 -4.96 15.84 -9.13
N ALA A 90 -4.33 14.77 -8.67
CA ALA A 90 -4.66 13.43 -9.13
C ALA A 90 -6.10 13.09 -8.76
N ALA A 91 -6.75 12.22 -9.54
CA ALA A 91 -8.14 11.85 -9.30
C ALA A 91 -8.40 11.41 -7.85
N ALA A 92 -7.53 10.58 -7.28
CA ALA A 92 -7.67 10.12 -5.90
C ALA A 92 -7.54 11.27 -4.87
N VAL A 93 -6.66 12.25 -5.09
CA VAL A 93 -6.51 13.41 -4.19
C VAL A 93 -7.75 14.30 -4.27
N TRP A 94 -8.26 14.52 -5.48
CA TRP A 94 -9.48 15.28 -5.69
C TRP A 94 -10.67 14.64 -4.93
N MET A 95 -10.83 13.32 -5.01
CA MET A 95 -11.88 12.57 -4.30
C MET A 95 -11.77 12.75 -2.78
N LEU A 96 -10.55 12.64 -2.22
CA LEU A 96 -10.32 12.86 -0.79
C LEU A 96 -10.70 14.28 -0.36
N ARG A 97 -10.34 15.32 -1.16
CA ARG A 97 -10.71 16.70 -0.87
C ARG A 97 -12.22 16.92 -0.94
N VAL A 98 -12.90 16.32 -1.92
CA VAL A 98 -14.37 16.37 -2.02
C VAL A 98 -15.02 15.76 -0.77
N ALA A 99 -14.44 14.67 -0.25
CA ALA A 99 -14.88 14.05 1.01
C ALA A 99 -14.45 14.82 2.28
N GLY A 100 -13.82 16.01 2.12
CA GLY A 100 -13.44 16.88 3.23
C GLY A 100 -12.16 16.46 3.96
N ALA A 101 -11.36 15.52 3.43
CA ALA A 101 -10.07 15.16 3.98
C ALA A 101 -9.05 16.30 3.84
N ILE A 102 -8.20 16.47 4.84
CA ILE A 102 -7.20 17.54 4.91
C ILE A 102 -5.82 16.95 4.58
N VAL A 103 -5.25 17.38 3.45
CA VAL A 103 -3.91 16.98 3.03
C VAL A 103 -2.87 17.71 3.85
N VAL A 104 -2.13 17.00 4.72
CA VAL A 104 -1.08 17.57 5.57
C VAL A 104 0.31 17.48 4.99
N GLY A 105 0.52 16.70 3.92
CA GLY A 105 1.83 16.63 3.27
C GLY A 105 1.98 15.51 2.27
N LYS A 106 3.19 15.49 1.66
CA LYS A 106 3.67 14.48 0.72
C LYS A 106 4.59 13.52 1.46
N THR A 107 4.15 12.26 1.56
CA THR A 107 4.93 11.23 2.27
C THR A 107 6.09 10.74 1.41
N ASN A 108 7.23 10.48 2.06
CA ASN A 108 8.45 10.01 1.42
C ASN A 108 8.23 8.65 0.73
N THR A 109 8.92 8.45 -0.38
CA THR A 109 8.76 7.27 -1.23
C THR A 109 10.11 6.81 -1.77
N HIS A 110 10.26 5.53 -2.05
CA HIS A 110 11.37 5.07 -2.89
C HIS A 110 11.33 5.79 -4.23
N GLU A 111 12.47 6.17 -4.78
CA GLU A 111 12.56 6.96 -6.01
C GLU A 111 11.73 6.33 -7.13
N PHE A 112 10.79 7.10 -7.71
CA PHE A 112 9.83 6.67 -8.75
C PHE A 112 9.06 5.38 -8.43
N ALA A 113 8.86 5.07 -7.14
CA ALA A 113 8.29 3.81 -6.68
C ALA A 113 9.07 2.56 -7.11
N PHE A 114 10.29 2.69 -7.64
CA PHE A 114 11.06 1.61 -8.25
C PHE A 114 12.00 0.91 -7.26
N GLY A 115 11.51 0.59 -6.07
CA GLY A 115 12.20 -0.17 -5.04
C GLY A 115 11.31 -0.54 -3.88
N THR A 116 11.82 -1.37 -2.98
CA THR A 116 11.07 -2.04 -1.91
C THR A 116 11.52 -1.67 -0.50
N THR A 117 12.53 -0.79 -0.35
CA THR A 117 13.14 -0.45 0.94
C THR A 117 12.84 0.96 1.41
N ASN A 118 12.44 1.86 0.51
CA ASN A 118 12.36 3.31 0.77
C ASN A 118 13.69 3.93 1.26
N ASP A 119 14.80 3.35 0.83
CA ASP A 119 16.13 3.94 0.96
C ASP A 119 16.31 4.97 -0.16
N ASN A 120 15.89 6.21 0.10
CA ASN A 120 15.88 7.26 -0.91
C ASN A 120 17.19 8.07 -0.89
N PRO A 121 17.99 8.06 -1.97
CA PRO A 121 19.29 8.72 -1.99
C PRO A 121 19.21 10.26 -2.04
N HIS A 122 18.05 10.82 -2.37
CA HIS A 122 17.86 12.27 -2.56
C HIS A 122 17.19 12.95 -1.35
N TYR A 123 16.32 12.23 -0.66
CA TYR A 123 15.51 12.74 0.47
C TYR A 123 15.77 11.98 1.77
N GLY A 124 16.69 11.00 1.75
CA GLY A 124 17.02 10.15 2.88
C GLY A 124 16.05 8.97 3.06
N ALA A 125 16.54 7.92 3.71
CA ALA A 125 15.75 6.73 3.99
C ALA A 125 14.61 7.01 4.97
N VAL A 126 13.44 6.40 4.73
CA VAL A 126 12.39 6.30 5.75
C VAL A 126 12.78 5.22 6.74
N LYS A 127 12.78 5.56 8.02
CA LYS A 127 13.12 4.63 9.10
C LYS A 127 11.89 3.87 9.57
N ASN A 128 12.10 2.62 10.00
CA ASN A 128 11.03 1.81 10.56
C ASN A 128 10.67 2.30 11.97
N PRO A 129 9.38 2.55 12.29
CA PRO A 129 8.98 3.07 13.59
C PRO A 129 9.19 2.07 14.75
N TRP A 130 9.35 0.78 14.46
CA TRP A 130 9.68 -0.25 15.46
C TRP A 130 11.17 -0.33 15.76
N ASN A 131 12.00 -0.15 14.73
CA ASN A 131 13.46 -0.09 14.88
C ASN A 131 14.05 0.79 13.76
N PRO A 132 14.58 1.98 14.05
CA PRO A 132 15.08 2.93 13.06
C PRO A 132 16.33 2.48 12.30
N ALA A 133 16.97 1.38 12.70
CA ALA A 133 18.07 0.75 11.95
C ALA A 133 17.59 -0.12 10.78
N LEU A 134 16.29 -0.42 10.72
CA LEU A 134 15.69 -1.32 9.75
C LEU A 134 14.88 -0.56 8.69
N THR A 135 14.66 -1.22 7.55
CA THR A 135 13.83 -0.70 6.47
C THR A 135 12.37 -0.54 6.91
N SER A 136 11.72 0.54 6.49
CA SER A 136 10.26 0.69 6.55
C SER A 136 9.54 -0.18 5.52
N GLY A 137 10.29 -0.78 4.59
CA GLY A 137 9.71 -1.29 3.37
C GLY A 137 9.27 -0.17 2.42
N GLY A 138 8.94 -0.54 1.19
CA GLY A 138 8.61 0.43 0.15
C GLY A 138 7.77 -0.17 -0.99
N SER A 139 7.45 0.70 -1.89
CA SER A 139 7.86 2.09 -2.07
C SER A 139 7.03 3.13 -1.31
N SER A 140 5.91 2.77 -0.64
CA SER A 140 5.09 3.70 0.16
C SER A 140 5.52 3.72 1.63
N GLY A 141 6.84 3.66 1.90
CA GLY A 141 7.39 3.57 3.25
C GLY A 141 7.02 4.75 4.15
N GLY A 142 7.09 5.98 3.61
CA GLY A 142 6.69 7.18 4.36
C GLY A 142 5.22 7.16 4.77
N SER A 143 4.32 6.68 3.90
CA SER A 143 2.90 6.54 4.22
C SER A 143 2.67 5.52 5.35
N ALA A 144 3.30 4.33 5.24
CA ALA A 144 3.13 3.28 6.24
C ALA A 144 3.78 3.65 7.58
N ALA A 145 4.97 4.24 7.55
CA ALA A 145 5.68 4.65 8.76
C ALA A 145 4.94 5.77 9.50
N ALA A 146 4.40 6.78 8.77
CA ALA A 146 3.61 7.86 9.37
C ALA A 146 2.33 7.32 10.04
N VAL A 147 1.62 6.40 9.39
CA VAL A 147 0.42 5.77 9.95
C VAL A 147 0.75 4.90 11.15
N ALA A 148 1.76 4.03 11.05
CA ALA A 148 2.15 3.13 12.13
C ALA A 148 2.62 3.91 13.38
N ALA A 149 3.35 5.01 13.20
CA ALA A 149 3.80 5.88 14.29
C ALA A 149 2.69 6.75 14.89
N GLY A 150 1.46 6.70 14.35
CA GLY A 150 0.32 7.47 14.85
C GLY A 150 0.29 8.93 14.43
N LEU A 151 1.12 9.35 13.46
CA LEU A 151 1.09 10.72 12.91
C LEU A 151 -0.16 10.98 12.08
N LEU A 152 -0.71 9.94 11.48
CA LEU A 152 -1.90 9.96 10.63
C LEU A 152 -2.75 8.72 10.89
N ASP A 153 -4.05 8.86 10.73
CA ASP A 153 -4.97 7.71 10.72
C ASP A 153 -5.01 7.03 9.34
N VAL A 154 -4.82 7.82 8.28
CA VAL A 154 -4.87 7.38 6.87
C VAL A 154 -3.79 8.05 6.05
N ALA A 155 -3.20 7.31 5.11
CA ALA A 155 -2.38 7.84 4.03
C ALA A 155 -2.68 7.13 2.70
N LEU A 156 -2.42 7.78 1.57
CA LEU A 156 -2.43 7.12 0.27
C LEU A 156 -1.05 6.59 -0.10
N GLY A 157 -1.07 5.42 -0.71
CA GLY A 157 0.08 4.78 -1.35
C GLY A 157 -0.22 4.34 -2.78
N THR A 158 0.76 3.69 -3.40
CA THR A 158 0.61 2.96 -4.67
C THR A 158 1.22 1.58 -4.55
N ASP A 159 0.64 0.61 -5.26
CA ASP A 159 1.06 -0.79 -5.24
C ASP A 159 1.18 -1.31 -6.68
N THR A 160 2.40 -1.60 -7.09
CA THR A 160 2.72 -2.21 -8.39
C THR A 160 3.12 -3.68 -8.21
N ALA A 161 3.89 -3.96 -7.15
CA ALA A 161 4.41 -5.28 -6.82
C ALA A 161 4.30 -5.60 -5.32
N GLY A 162 3.52 -4.79 -4.57
CA GLY A 162 3.40 -4.89 -3.12
C GLY A 162 3.65 -3.58 -2.37
N SER A 163 3.84 -2.46 -3.09
CA SER A 163 4.32 -1.20 -2.50
C SER A 163 3.37 -0.48 -1.52
N ILE A 164 2.17 -0.99 -1.27
CA ILE A 164 1.30 -0.66 -0.13
C ILE A 164 1.45 -1.73 0.95
N ARG A 165 1.33 -2.99 0.57
CA ARG A 165 1.26 -4.15 1.47
C ARG A 165 2.58 -4.45 2.14
N ILE A 166 3.72 -4.36 1.41
CA ILE A 166 5.07 -4.57 1.95
C ILE A 166 5.34 -3.62 3.11
N PRO A 167 5.30 -2.27 2.92
CA PRO A 167 5.58 -1.35 4.02
C PRO A 167 4.50 -1.41 5.12
N ALA A 168 3.24 -1.72 4.80
CA ALA A 168 2.23 -1.95 5.81
C ALA A 168 2.59 -3.14 6.72
N ALA A 169 3.02 -4.28 6.14
CA ALA A 169 3.45 -5.45 6.90
C ALA A 169 4.68 -5.15 7.78
N LEU A 170 5.71 -4.50 7.23
CA LEU A 170 6.96 -4.24 7.93
C LEU A 170 6.87 -3.12 8.98
N CYS A 171 5.89 -2.20 8.85
CA CYS A 171 5.63 -1.14 9.83
C CYS A 171 4.48 -1.45 10.80
N GLY A 172 3.72 -2.54 10.59
CA GLY A 172 2.58 -2.87 11.44
C GLY A 172 1.35 -1.99 11.21
N ALA A 173 1.11 -1.57 9.99
CA ALA A 173 -0.09 -0.86 9.54
C ALA A 173 -1.00 -1.78 8.71
N VAL A 174 -2.23 -1.34 8.44
CA VAL A 174 -3.15 -2.00 7.52
C VAL A 174 -3.02 -1.37 6.14
N GLY A 175 -2.74 -2.18 5.11
CA GLY A 175 -2.55 -1.68 3.75
C GLY A 175 -3.39 -2.43 2.72
N LEU A 176 -4.27 -1.72 2.01
CA LEU A 176 -5.13 -2.29 0.98
C LEU A 176 -4.67 -1.89 -0.42
N LYS A 177 -4.39 -2.89 -1.24
CA LYS A 177 -4.33 -2.76 -2.70
C LYS A 177 -5.71 -3.14 -3.25
N PRO A 178 -6.54 -2.19 -3.70
CA PRO A 178 -7.85 -2.51 -4.27
C PRO A 178 -7.75 -3.28 -5.59
N THR A 179 -8.88 -3.67 -6.14
CA THR A 179 -8.99 -4.14 -7.52
C THR A 179 -8.37 -3.10 -8.46
N PHE A 180 -7.50 -3.55 -9.38
CA PHE A 180 -6.87 -2.65 -10.36
C PHE A 180 -7.91 -1.84 -11.12
N GLY A 181 -7.72 -0.52 -11.15
CA GLY A 181 -8.60 0.43 -11.83
C GLY A 181 -9.87 0.80 -11.04
N LEU A 182 -10.10 0.26 -9.85
CA LEU A 182 -11.22 0.69 -9.00
C LEU A 182 -11.02 2.13 -8.52
N ILE A 183 -9.81 2.48 -8.11
CA ILE A 183 -9.37 3.85 -7.86
C ILE A 183 -8.54 4.29 -9.07
N SER A 184 -8.86 5.46 -9.63
CA SER A 184 -8.15 5.98 -10.80
C SER A 184 -6.69 6.32 -10.48
N ALA A 185 -5.77 5.88 -11.34
CA ALA A 185 -4.36 6.26 -11.29
C ALA A 185 -4.06 7.54 -12.11
N GLN A 186 -5.08 8.28 -12.56
CA GLN A 186 -4.87 9.53 -13.28
C GLN A 186 -4.18 10.56 -12.38
N GLY A 187 -3.07 11.14 -12.86
CA GLY A 187 -2.25 12.09 -12.11
C GLY A 187 -1.22 11.41 -11.20
N VAL A 188 -1.02 10.10 -11.30
CA VAL A 188 0.06 9.37 -10.62
C VAL A 188 1.26 9.26 -11.55
N VAL A 189 2.46 9.55 -11.04
CA VAL A 189 3.73 9.26 -11.76
C VAL A 189 3.87 7.73 -11.85
N PRO A 190 3.88 7.15 -13.06
CA PRO A 190 3.79 5.71 -13.20
C PRO A 190 5.13 5.00 -12.96
N LEU A 191 5.06 3.79 -12.42
CA LEU A 191 6.12 2.79 -12.47
C LEU A 191 5.82 1.76 -13.57
N ALA A 192 4.66 1.11 -13.49
CA ALA A 192 4.18 0.18 -14.51
C ALA A 192 2.65 0.36 -14.69
N PRO A 193 2.22 1.16 -15.68
CA PRO A 193 0.82 1.55 -15.85
C PRO A 193 -0.17 0.40 -15.92
N THR A 194 0.28 -0.79 -16.33
CA THR A 194 -0.58 -1.98 -16.42
C THR A 194 -0.78 -2.70 -15.09
N LEU A 195 -0.06 -2.28 -14.01
CA LEU A 195 -0.09 -2.87 -12.68
C LEU A 195 -0.33 -1.85 -11.56
N ASP A 196 0.05 -0.59 -11.75
CA ASP A 196 -0.03 0.47 -10.74
C ASP A 196 -1.45 0.61 -10.19
N THR A 197 -1.58 0.51 -8.87
CA THR A 197 -2.84 0.62 -8.17
C THR A 197 -2.69 1.63 -7.03
N VAL A 198 -3.58 2.62 -6.95
CA VAL A 198 -3.67 3.53 -5.80
C VAL A 198 -4.48 2.84 -4.71
N GLY A 199 -4.08 3.01 -3.46
CA GLY A 199 -4.85 2.49 -2.34
C GLY A 199 -4.45 3.09 -1.00
N PRO A 200 -5.30 2.90 0.04
CA PRO A 200 -5.10 3.42 1.37
C PRO A 200 -4.17 2.55 2.22
N ILE A 201 -3.50 3.22 3.15
CA ILE A 201 -2.84 2.65 4.32
C ILE A 201 -3.48 3.28 5.54
N GLY A 202 -3.92 2.49 6.52
CA GLY A 202 -4.62 2.95 7.71
C GLY A 202 -4.06 2.32 8.99
N ARG A 203 -4.36 2.93 10.13
CA ARG A 203 -4.02 2.39 11.46
C ARG A 203 -4.84 1.14 11.81
N SER A 204 -6.04 1.02 11.23
CA SER A 204 -6.95 -0.10 11.39
C SER A 204 -7.68 -0.37 10.08
N VAL A 205 -8.39 -1.48 10.02
CA VAL A 205 -9.26 -1.82 8.89
C VAL A 205 -10.36 -0.77 8.71
N ASP A 206 -10.89 -0.21 9.80
CA ASP A 206 -11.91 0.84 9.73
C ASP A 206 -11.38 2.11 9.04
N HIS A 207 -10.16 2.54 9.33
CA HIS A 207 -9.55 3.69 8.67
C HIS A 207 -9.35 3.44 7.16
N VAL A 208 -8.98 2.21 6.79
CA VAL A 208 -8.88 1.81 5.38
C VAL A 208 -10.27 1.81 4.72
N ALA A 209 -11.31 1.33 5.40
CA ALA A 209 -12.69 1.32 4.91
C ALA A 209 -13.24 2.75 4.74
N MET A 210 -12.97 3.66 5.69
CA MET A 210 -13.32 5.09 5.58
C MET A 210 -12.67 5.74 4.35
N ALA A 211 -11.40 5.45 4.11
CA ALA A 211 -10.70 5.95 2.93
C ALA A 211 -11.27 5.37 1.63
N MET A 212 -11.61 4.08 1.60
CA MET A 212 -12.25 3.45 0.45
C MET A 212 -13.62 4.06 0.14
N ALA A 213 -14.44 4.36 1.16
CA ALA A 213 -15.73 5.02 1.00
C ALA A 213 -15.59 6.42 0.37
N ALA A 214 -14.52 7.15 0.71
CA ALA A 214 -14.22 8.45 0.11
C ALA A 214 -13.68 8.34 -1.32
N LEU A 215 -12.86 7.32 -1.62
CA LEU A 215 -12.21 7.14 -2.91
C LEU A 215 -13.09 6.48 -3.97
N VAL A 216 -14.14 5.76 -3.55
CA VAL A 216 -15.08 5.03 -4.41
C VAL A 216 -16.52 5.31 -3.96
N PRO A 217 -16.99 6.57 -3.99
CA PRO A 217 -18.34 6.90 -3.56
C PRO A 217 -19.39 6.32 -4.52
N GLU A 218 -20.58 6.05 -3.97
CA GLU A 218 -21.71 5.55 -4.73
C GLU A 218 -22.08 6.48 -5.89
N GLY A 219 -22.19 5.93 -7.10
CA GLY A 219 -22.64 6.63 -8.31
C GLY A 219 -21.62 7.55 -9.00
N VAL A 220 -20.42 7.77 -8.44
CA VAL A 220 -19.43 8.71 -9.02
C VAL A 220 -18.29 7.99 -9.74
N GLY A 221 -17.90 6.78 -9.34
CA GLY A 221 -16.72 6.09 -9.85
C GLY A 221 -16.76 5.69 -11.33
N GLY A 222 -17.94 5.51 -11.93
CA GLY A 222 -18.08 5.05 -13.30
C GLY A 222 -18.20 6.14 -14.37
N ARG A 223 -18.71 7.33 -14.02
CA ARG A 223 -19.05 8.35 -15.02
C ARG A 223 -18.03 9.48 -15.17
N VAL A 224 -17.26 9.79 -14.14
CA VAL A 224 -16.39 10.98 -14.15
C VAL A 224 -15.01 10.70 -14.76
N TRP A 225 -14.53 9.46 -14.74
CA TRP A 225 -13.14 9.15 -15.05
C TRP A 225 -12.91 8.15 -16.19
N GLY A 226 -13.92 7.83 -16.99
CA GLY A 226 -13.75 7.01 -18.19
C GLY A 226 -13.15 5.62 -17.90
N VAL A 227 -13.52 5.01 -16.77
CA VAL A 227 -13.22 3.60 -16.53
C VAL A 227 -14.08 2.83 -17.52
N GLY A 228 -13.40 2.24 -18.52
CA GLY A 228 -13.99 1.73 -19.75
C GLY A 228 -15.26 0.92 -19.56
N GLU A 229 -16.13 1.03 -20.52
CA GLU A 229 -17.34 0.22 -20.69
C GLU A 229 -17.01 -1.27 -20.58
N GLY A 230 -17.08 -1.77 -19.36
CA GLY A 230 -16.96 -3.18 -19.03
C GLY A 230 -18.19 -3.60 -18.26
N ASP A 231 -19.10 -4.30 -18.91
CA ASP A 231 -20.18 -5.14 -18.41
C ASP A 231 -21.33 -4.52 -17.57
N GLY A 232 -21.45 -3.20 -17.46
CA GLY A 232 -22.65 -2.55 -16.86
C GLY A 232 -22.87 -2.84 -15.36
N ARG A 233 -21.91 -3.40 -14.65
CA ARG A 233 -22.01 -3.65 -13.20
C ARG A 233 -21.57 -2.43 -12.42
N SER A 234 -22.37 -2.03 -11.43
CA SER A 234 -22.13 -0.92 -10.52
C SER A 234 -20.73 -0.97 -9.88
N ASN A 235 -19.99 0.15 -9.92
CA ASN A 235 -18.70 0.33 -9.23
C ASN A 235 -18.84 0.61 -7.72
N THR A 236 -20.00 0.41 -7.14
CA THR A 236 -20.30 0.70 -5.75
C THR A 236 -19.84 -0.46 -4.85
N LEU A 237 -19.25 -0.13 -3.70
CA LEU A 237 -19.25 -1.05 -2.57
C LEU A 237 -20.72 -1.34 -2.21
N PRO A 238 -21.09 -2.56 -1.88
CA PRO A 238 -22.47 -2.89 -1.56
C PRO A 238 -22.96 -2.00 -0.41
N PRO A 239 -24.21 -1.51 -0.48
CA PRO A 239 -24.76 -0.52 0.47
C PRO A 239 -25.02 -1.05 1.88
N LYS A 240 -24.70 -2.29 2.18
CA LYS A 240 -24.79 -2.86 3.53
C LYS A 240 -23.40 -3.06 4.11
N PRO A 241 -23.13 -2.60 5.34
CA PRO A 241 -21.94 -3.02 6.06
C PRO A 241 -21.95 -4.56 6.08
N TYR A 242 -20.93 -5.14 5.47
CA TYR A 242 -20.69 -6.58 5.61
C TYR A 242 -20.48 -6.84 7.10
N THR A 243 -21.28 -7.70 7.70
CA THR A 243 -21.10 -8.03 9.12
C THR A 243 -19.79 -8.80 9.25
N PRO A 244 -18.82 -8.31 10.03
CA PRO A 244 -17.58 -9.03 10.26
C PRO A 244 -17.89 -10.40 10.87
N SER A 245 -17.55 -11.48 10.15
CA SER A 245 -17.88 -12.84 10.60
C SER A 245 -17.06 -13.86 9.83
N PHE A 246 -16.64 -14.93 10.51
CA PHE A 246 -15.97 -16.09 9.90
C PHE A 246 -16.88 -17.27 9.60
N PRO A 247 -18.02 -17.51 10.31
CA PRO A 247 -18.86 -18.66 10.05
C PRO A 247 -19.25 -18.81 8.58
N GLY A 248 -18.84 -19.95 7.99
CA GLY A 248 -19.10 -20.26 6.58
C GLY A 248 -18.13 -19.65 5.57
N LEU A 249 -17.19 -18.80 6.00
CA LEU A 249 -16.16 -18.24 5.11
C LEU A 249 -15.10 -19.30 4.81
N THR A 250 -14.88 -19.60 3.54
CA THR A 250 -13.83 -20.54 3.10
C THR A 250 -12.57 -19.78 2.65
N ILE A 251 -11.42 -20.14 3.23
CA ILE A 251 -10.13 -19.50 2.97
C ILE A 251 -9.16 -20.51 2.37
N GLY A 252 -8.74 -20.28 1.13
CA GLY A 252 -7.74 -21.08 0.43
C GLY A 252 -6.31 -20.65 0.78
N VAL A 253 -5.45 -21.61 1.08
CA VAL A 253 -4.03 -21.37 1.39
C VAL A 253 -3.17 -22.17 0.41
N PRO A 254 -2.45 -21.52 -0.53
CA PRO A 254 -1.52 -22.19 -1.44
C PRO A 254 -0.19 -22.50 -0.71
N GLU A 255 -0.24 -23.47 0.21
CA GLU A 255 0.81 -23.77 1.20
C GLU A 255 2.19 -23.99 0.58
N HIS A 256 2.27 -24.73 -0.52
CA HIS A 256 3.50 -25.01 -1.25
C HIS A 256 4.25 -23.76 -1.72
N TYR A 257 3.56 -22.62 -1.85
CA TYR A 257 4.13 -21.34 -2.29
C TYR A 257 4.26 -20.32 -1.15
N VAL A 258 3.21 -20.14 -0.35
CA VAL A 258 3.19 -19.06 0.64
C VAL A 258 4.08 -19.35 1.85
N PHE A 259 4.38 -20.63 2.13
CA PHE A 259 5.27 -21.04 3.21
C PHE A 259 6.62 -21.58 2.71
N ASP A 260 6.89 -21.59 1.39
CA ASP A 260 8.23 -21.87 0.88
C ASP A 260 9.17 -20.70 1.19
N ARG A 261 10.38 -20.99 1.70
CA ARG A 261 11.42 -20.00 2.02
C ARG A 261 10.89 -18.78 2.78
N VAL A 262 10.14 -19.03 3.85
CA VAL A 262 9.59 -18.03 4.77
C VAL A 262 10.32 -18.14 6.10
N ASP A 263 10.52 -17.00 6.76
CA ASP A 263 11.06 -16.96 8.12
C ASP A 263 10.17 -17.80 9.05
N PRO A 264 10.74 -18.71 9.88
CA PRO A 264 9.96 -19.58 10.75
C PRO A 264 9.03 -18.85 11.74
N GLU A 265 9.42 -17.66 12.21
CA GLU A 265 8.55 -16.84 13.07
C GLU A 265 7.33 -16.33 12.30
N ILE A 266 7.52 -15.93 11.03
CA ILE A 266 6.42 -15.49 10.16
C ILE A 266 5.48 -16.66 9.85
N GLU A 267 6.02 -17.82 9.49
CA GLU A 267 5.21 -19.01 9.23
C GLU A 267 4.37 -19.38 10.46
N THR A 268 5.02 -19.47 11.63
CA THR A 268 4.33 -19.77 12.90
C THR A 268 3.20 -18.80 13.17
N ALA A 269 3.47 -17.49 13.12
CA ALA A 269 2.50 -16.44 13.41
C ALA A 269 1.30 -16.46 12.44
N VAL A 270 1.54 -16.66 11.14
CA VAL A 270 0.46 -16.71 10.15
C VAL A 270 -0.35 -17.99 10.28
N ARG A 271 0.28 -19.14 10.56
CA ARG A 271 -0.48 -20.39 10.84
C ARG A 271 -1.31 -20.27 12.11
N GLU A 272 -0.85 -19.57 13.15
CA GLU A 272 -1.63 -19.26 14.35
C GLU A 272 -2.83 -18.36 14.04
N ALA A 273 -2.64 -17.32 13.23
CA ALA A 273 -3.72 -16.46 12.77
C ALA A 273 -4.78 -17.26 12.00
N LEU A 274 -4.37 -18.15 11.09
CA LEU A 274 -5.31 -19.02 10.34
C LEU A 274 -6.06 -19.98 11.27
N ARG A 275 -5.39 -20.60 12.26
CA ARG A 275 -6.04 -21.44 13.27
C ARG A 275 -7.06 -20.67 14.13
N ALA A 276 -6.74 -19.42 14.47
CA ALA A 276 -7.67 -18.57 15.21
C ALA A 276 -8.92 -18.24 14.37
N MET A 277 -8.76 -17.95 13.07
CA MET A 277 -9.89 -17.74 12.17
C MET A 277 -10.73 -19.01 12.01
N GLU A 278 -10.10 -20.18 11.93
CA GLU A 278 -10.77 -21.50 11.88
C GLU A 278 -11.57 -21.76 13.15
N ALA A 279 -10.98 -21.54 14.33
CA ALA A 279 -11.67 -21.65 15.61
C ALA A 279 -12.87 -20.67 15.74
N ALA A 280 -12.82 -19.54 15.03
CA ALA A 280 -13.91 -18.57 14.94
C ALA A 280 -14.95 -18.91 13.84
N GLY A 281 -14.80 -20.06 13.15
CA GLY A 281 -15.80 -20.61 12.22
C GLY A 281 -15.45 -20.49 10.74
N ALA A 282 -14.25 -20.03 10.37
CA ALA A 282 -13.80 -20.13 9.00
C ALA A 282 -13.43 -21.58 8.63
N VAL A 283 -13.46 -21.90 7.34
CA VAL A 283 -12.97 -23.18 6.80
C VAL A 283 -11.66 -22.94 6.07
N ILE A 284 -10.55 -23.43 6.63
CA ILE A 284 -9.23 -23.31 6.00
C ILE A 284 -9.00 -24.52 5.08
N ARG A 285 -8.65 -24.25 3.81
CA ARG A 285 -8.38 -25.28 2.80
C ARG A 285 -7.01 -25.11 2.16
N PRO A 286 -6.15 -26.13 2.15
CA PRO A 286 -4.98 -26.11 1.28
C PRO A 286 -5.43 -26.16 -0.18
N ILE A 287 -4.75 -25.38 -1.03
CA ILE A 287 -5.00 -25.34 -2.47
C ILE A 287 -3.70 -25.37 -3.26
N GLU A 288 -3.77 -25.82 -4.50
CA GLU A 288 -2.61 -25.91 -5.39
C GLU A 288 -2.67 -24.80 -6.46
N LEU A 289 -1.61 -24.00 -6.53
CA LEU A 289 -1.44 -22.90 -7.50
C LEU A 289 0.00 -22.85 -8.04
N PRO A 290 0.43 -23.85 -8.83
CA PRO A 290 1.80 -23.93 -9.34
C PRO A 290 2.20 -22.75 -10.24
N GLU A 291 1.22 -22.01 -10.78
CA GLU A 291 1.46 -20.81 -11.59
C GLU A 291 2.15 -19.70 -10.80
N LEU A 292 2.05 -19.70 -9.45
CA LEU A 292 2.63 -18.66 -8.60
C LEU A 292 4.16 -18.65 -8.62
N GLU A 293 4.81 -19.77 -8.87
CA GLU A 293 6.27 -19.90 -8.97
C GLU A 293 6.89 -18.94 -10.01
N ARG A 294 6.12 -18.55 -11.02
CA ARG A 294 6.57 -17.66 -12.10
C ARG A 294 6.28 -16.19 -11.85
N CYS A 295 5.63 -15.84 -10.73
CA CYS A 295 5.14 -14.47 -10.51
C CYS A 295 6.27 -13.45 -10.52
N TRP A 296 7.41 -13.74 -9.90
CA TRP A 296 8.54 -12.82 -9.87
C TRP A 296 9.13 -12.56 -11.27
N GLU A 297 9.42 -13.62 -12.04
CA GLU A 297 9.95 -13.53 -13.42
C GLU A 297 9.00 -12.72 -14.32
N VAL A 298 7.70 -13.05 -14.26
CA VAL A 298 6.66 -12.37 -15.04
C VAL A 298 6.55 -10.90 -14.63
N GLY A 299 6.57 -10.63 -13.34
CA GLY A 299 6.49 -9.28 -12.79
C GLY A 299 7.62 -8.37 -13.26
N ILE A 300 8.86 -8.80 -13.10
CA ILE A 300 10.05 -8.06 -13.54
C ILE A 300 10.05 -7.82 -15.04
N SER A 301 9.65 -8.82 -15.84
CA SER A 301 9.56 -8.71 -17.31
C SER A 301 8.44 -7.76 -17.78
N ILE A 302 7.54 -7.34 -16.91
CA ILE A 302 6.53 -6.30 -17.19
C ILE A 302 6.96 -4.96 -16.63
N VAL A 303 7.34 -4.91 -15.35
CA VAL A 303 7.62 -3.65 -14.63
C VAL A 303 8.79 -2.89 -15.27
N ARG A 304 9.91 -3.58 -15.55
CA ARG A 304 11.11 -2.91 -16.07
C ARG A 304 10.91 -2.23 -17.43
N PRO A 305 10.35 -2.90 -18.46
CA PRO A 305 10.11 -2.23 -19.75
C PRO A 305 9.09 -1.09 -19.67
N GLU A 306 8.05 -1.22 -18.84
CA GLU A 306 7.06 -0.16 -18.66
C GLU A 306 7.67 1.05 -17.93
N ALA A 307 8.51 0.84 -16.91
CA ALA A 307 9.28 1.89 -16.28
C ALA A 307 10.20 2.59 -17.27
N LEU A 308 11.00 1.83 -18.03
CA LEU A 308 11.90 2.42 -19.03
C LEU A 308 11.16 3.26 -20.07
N ALA A 309 9.99 2.80 -20.54
CA ALA A 309 9.17 3.55 -21.50
C ALA A 309 8.74 4.92 -20.95
N PHE A 310 8.44 5.03 -19.65
CA PHE A 310 8.16 6.31 -19.01
C PHE A 310 9.42 7.18 -18.89
N HIS A 311 10.56 6.58 -18.50
CA HIS A 311 11.81 7.28 -18.21
C HIS A 311 12.63 7.64 -19.45
N GLN A 312 12.32 7.13 -20.65
CA GLN A 312 13.07 7.37 -21.89
C GLN A 312 13.29 8.85 -22.22
N ARG A 313 12.45 9.74 -21.71
CA ARG A 313 12.57 11.20 -21.88
C ARG A 313 13.75 11.81 -21.09
N TRP A 314 14.27 11.10 -20.10
CA TRP A 314 15.38 11.56 -19.25
C TRP A 314 16.55 10.59 -19.23
N PHE A 315 16.27 9.29 -19.33
CA PHE A 315 17.27 8.23 -19.28
C PHE A 315 17.65 7.77 -20.71
N PRO A 316 18.94 7.54 -21.04
CA PRO A 316 20.10 7.59 -20.14
C PRO A 316 20.73 8.98 -19.95
N ALA A 317 20.30 10.02 -20.69
CA ALA A 317 20.98 11.33 -20.72
C ALA A 317 21.17 11.96 -19.33
N ARG A 318 20.25 11.72 -18.39
CA ARG A 318 20.29 12.19 -17.01
C ARG A 318 20.46 11.05 -15.99
N ALA A 319 21.15 9.97 -16.36
CA ALA A 319 21.33 8.81 -15.47
C ALA A 319 21.95 9.17 -14.11
N ALA A 320 22.86 10.16 -14.07
CA ALA A 320 23.47 10.65 -12.83
C ALA A 320 22.52 11.37 -11.86
N ASP A 321 21.34 11.77 -12.31
CA ASP A 321 20.30 12.39 -11.45
C ASP A 321 19.39 11.35 -10.76
N TYR A 322 19.54 10.08 -11.08
CA TYR A 322 18.84 8.97 -10.44
C TYR A 322 19.68 8.34 -9.33
N GLY A 323 19.03 7.71 -8.37
CA GLY A 323 19.67 6.78 -7.46
C GLY A 323 20.30 5.59 -8.21
N ALA A 324 21.42 5.08 -7.70
CA ALA A 324 22.19 4.03 -8.37
C ALA A 324 21.38 2.76 -8.64
N ASP A 325 20.47 2.41 -7.73
CA ASP A 325 19.60 1.23 -7.84
C ASP A 325 18.54 1.41 -8.93
N VAL A 326 17.92 2.59 -9.02
CA VAL A 326 16.93 2.92 -10.05
C VAL A 326 17.61 3.04 -11.42
N ALA A 327 18.77 3.71 -11.51
CA ALA A 327 19.55 3.79 -12.74
C ALA A 327 19.94 2.39 -13.24
N SER A 328 20.43 1.52 -12.35
CA SER A 328 20.78 0.12 -12.68
C SER A 328 19.57 -0.68 -13.15
N ALA A 329 18.40 -0.50 -12.51
CA ALA A 329 17.18 -1.19 -12.92
C ALA A 329 16.66 -0.72 -14.29
N LEU A 330 16.80 0.57 -14.61
CA LEU A 330 16.46 1.14 -15.92
C LEU A 330 17.44 0.67 -17.01
N GLU A 331 18.75 0.60 -16.71
CA GLU A 331 19.73 0.05 -17.64
C GLU A 331 19.43 -1.42 -17.94
N ALA A 332 19.21 -2.24 -16.92
CA ALA A 332 18.83 -3.64 -17.10
C ALA A 332 17.48 -3.85 -17.84
N ALA A 333 16.64 -2.83 -17.88
CA ALA A 333 15.39 -2.87 -18.64
C ALA A 333 15.61 -2.78 -20.16
N ARG A 334 16.72 -2.20 -20.61
CA ARG A 334 17.08 -2.05 -22.04
C ARG A 334 17.34 -3.39 -22.72
N ASP A 335 17.79 -4.36 -21.95
CA ASP A 335 18.12 -5.70 -22.44
C ASP A 335 16.92 -6.63 -22.52
N ILE A 336 15.72 -6.18 -22.10
CA ILE A 336 14.49 -6.98 -22.15
C ILE A 336 13.86 -6.83 -23.54
N PRO A 337 13.90 -7.89 -24.39
CA PRO A 337 13.34 -7.82 -25.73
C PRO A 337 11.80 -7.78 -25.70
N ALA A 338 11.17 -7.16 -26.70
CA ALA A 338 9.72 -7.08 -26.82
C ALA A 338 9.05 -8.46 -26.76
N LYS A 339 9.68 -9.52 -27.29
CA LYS A 339 9.20 -10.90 -27.21
C LYS A 339 9.04 -11.36 -25.75
N GLN A 340 10.02 -11.04 -24.88
CA GLN A 340 9.97 -11.41 -23.46
C GLN A 340 8.81 -10.68 -22.76
N TYR A 341 8.67 -9.36 -22.96
CA TYR A 341 7.56 -8.57 -22.44
C TYR A 341 6.19 -9.11 -22.89
N LEU A 342 6.02 -9.41 -24.16
CA LEU A 342 4.75 -9.95 -24.69
C LEU A 342 4.45 -11.36 -24.12
N THR A 343 5.47 -12.18 -23.93
CA THR A 343 5.36 -13.49 -23.28
C THR A 343 4.95 -13.34 -21.81
N ALA A 344 5.59 -12.41 -21.08
CA ALA A 344 5.24 -12.11 -19.69
C ALA A 344 3.78 -11.63 -19.56
N ARG A 345 3.31 -10.78 -20.48
CA ARG A 345 1.90 -10.35 -20.50
C ARG A 345 0.93 -11.50 -20.75
N ARG A 346 1.29 -12.51 -21.54
CA ARG A 346 0.48 -13.71 -21.75
C ARG A 346 0.47 -14.55 -20.46
N ARG A 347 1.65 -14.85 -19.87
CA ARG A 347 1.78 -15.59 -18.62
C ARG A 347 1.04 -14.92 -17.46
N ARG A 348 1.07 -13.59 -17.39
CA ARG A 348 0.27 -12.84 -16.43
C ARG A 348 -1.23 -13.17 -16.49
N ARG A 349 -1.78 -13.35 -17.71
CA ARG A 349 -3.19 -13.74 -17.89
C ARG A 349 -3.46 -15.17 -17.43
N GLU A 350 -2.49 -16.06 -17.58
CA GLU A 350 -2.57 -17.45 -17.09
C GLU A 350 -2.62 -17.46 -15.55
N ILE A 351 -1.70 -16.75 -14.89
CA ILE A 351 -1.68 -16.56 -13.43
C ILE A 351 -3.01 -15.95 -12.95
N ALA A 352 -3.49 -14.91 -13.61
CA ALA A 352 -4.75 -14.25 -13.23
C ALA A 352 -5.97 -15.17 -13.36
N ARG A 353 -5.98 -16.07 -14.37
CA ARG A 353 -7.05 -17.06 -14.52
C ARG A 353 -6.97 -18.14 -13.45
N ALA A 354 -5.79 -18.63 -13.11
CA ALA A 354 -5.62 -19.62 -12.05
C ALA A 354 -6.13 -19.10 -10.70
N LEU A 355 -5.70 -17.90 -10.31
CA LEU A 355 -6.16 -17.25 -9.08
C LEU A 355 -7.66 -16.96 -9.06
N ARG A 356 -8.26 -16.58 -10.20
CA ARG A 356 -9.72 -16.36 -10.27
C ARG A 356 -10.49 -17.67 -10.16
N ARG A 357 -10.01 -18.75 -10.78
CA ARG A 357 -10.64 -20.07 -10.67
C ARG A 357 -10.58 -20.60 -9.23
N SER A 358 -9.44 -20.46 -8.56
CA SER A 358 -9.38 -20.88 -7.15
C SER A 358 -10.38 -20.12 -6.26
N LEU A 359 -10.70 -18.88 -6.60
CA LEU A 359 -11.72 -18.07 -5.91
C LEU A 359 -13.18 -18.39 -6.32
N GLU A 360 -13.39 -19.36 -7.20
CA GLU A 360 -14.71 -19.97 -7.44
C GLU A 360 -15.02 -21.04 -6.37
N ASP A 361 -13.97 -21.65 -5.79
CA ASP A 361 -14.06 -22.74 -4.78
C ASP A 361 -13.85 -22.23 -3.34
N VAL A 362 -13.27 -21.04 -3.17
CA VAL A 362 -13.02 -20.41 -1.87
C VAL A 362 -13.35 -18.92 -1.92
N ASP A 363 -13.74 -18.35 -0.79
CA ASP A 363 -14.09 -16.92 -0.69
C ASP A 363 -12.89 -16.01 -0.68
N LEU A 364 -11.80 -16.42 0.00
CA LEU A 364 -10.57 -15.66 0.15
C LEU A 364 -9.35 -16.55 -0.06
N LEU A 365 -8.22 -15.91 -0.38
CA LEU A 365 -6.89 -16.50 -0.29
C LEU A 365 -6.13 -15.87 0.86
N ALA A 366 -5.29 -16.65 1.56
CA ALA A 366 -4.50 -16.18 2.68
C ALA A 366 -3.05 -16.68 2.65
N GLY A 367 -2.17 -15.92 3.31
CA GLY A 367 -0.77 -16.25 3.54
C GLY A 367 -0.01 -15.08 4.19
N PRO A 368 1.30 -15.21 4.43
CA PRO A 368 2.13 -14.10 4.86
C PRO A 368 2.13 -12.97 3.82
N THR A 369 2.19 -11.72 4.26
CA THR A 369 2.34 -10.59 3.33
C THR A 369 3.74 -10.59 2.70
N VAL A 370 4.76 -10.80 3.52
CA VAL A 370 6.17 -10.86 3.13
C VAL A 370 6.84 -12.08 3.79
N PRO A 371 7.87 -12.67 3.17
CA PRO A 371 8.48 -13.88 3.68
C PRO A 371 9.59 -13.64 4.72
N ILE A 372 9.98 -12.39 4.95
CA ILE A 372 11.07 -12.00 5.86
C ILE A 372 10.66 -10.81 6.73
N LEU A 373 11.27 -10.72 7.90
CA LEU A 373 11.13 -9.56 8.79
C LEU A 373 11.83 -8.31 8.22
N ALA A 374 11.60 -7.15 8.84
CA ALA A 374 12.32 -5.93 8.48
C ALA A 374 13.84 -6.14 8.66
N PHE A 375 14.63 -5.64 7.72
CA PHE A 375 16.08 -5.84 7.62
C PHE A 375 16.80 -4.49 7.47
N PRO A 376 18.12 -4.41 7.75
CA PRO A 376 18.91 -3.21 7.50
C PRO A 376 18.94 -2.86 6.01
N ASN A 377 18.79 -1.58 5.65
CA ASN A 377 18.86 -1.14 4.25
C ASN A 377 20.17 -1.56 3.54
N ALA A 378 21.29 -1.61 4.26
CA ALA A 378 22.57 -2.06 3.74
C ALA A 378 22.56 -3.50 3.23
N ASP A 379 21.63 -4.33 3.71
CA ASP A 379 21.51 -5.74 3.34
C ASP A 379 20.57 -5.96 2.14
N ALA A 380 19.84 -4.93 1.71
CA ALA A 380 18.88 -5.03 0.59
C ALA A 380 19.48 -5.60 -0.70
N PHE A 381 20.76 -5.32 -0.94
CA PHE A 381 21.51 -5.71 -2.13
C PHE A 381 22.54 -6.82 -1.86
N ARG A 382 22.50 -7.44 -0.68
CA ARG A 382 23.39 -8.55 -0.30
C ARG A 382 22.60 -9.86 -0.29
N PRO A 383 23.14 -10.95 -0.84
CA PRO A 383 22.47 -12.25 -0.83
C PRO A 383 22.60 -12.91 0.55
N VAL A 384 21.88 -12.38 1.53
CA VAL A 384 21.92 -12.85 2.93
C VAL A 384 20.88 -13.93 3.26
N LEU A 385 19.94 -14.18 2.34
CA LEU A 385 18.90 -15.19 2.52
C LEU A 385 19.37 -16.57 2.01
N THR A 386 18.71 -17.61 2.50
CA THR A 386 18.92 -18.99 2.01
C THR A 386 18.74 -19.06 0.50
N GLY A 387 19.65 -19.70 -0.21
CA GLY A 387 19.67 -19.76 -1.67
C GLY A 387 20.19 -18.51 -2.36
N GLY A 388 20.78 -17.56 -1.63
CA GLY A 388 21.39 -16.34 -2.20
C GLY A 388 20.40 -15.29 -2.68
N GLU A 389 19.13 -15.36 -2.25
CA GLU A 389 18.11 -14.37 -2.60
C GLU A 389 18.38 -13.02 -1.93
N LEU A 390 18.13 -11.93 -2.67
CA LEU A 390 18.27 -10.57 -2.16
C LEU A 390 17.01 -10.19 -1.36
N PRO A 391 17.11 -9.64 -0.14
CA PRO A 391 15.95 -9.23 0.66
C PRO A 391 14.97 -8.35 -0.09
N ARG A 392 15.48 -7.37 -0.87
CA ARG A 392 14.64 -6.48 -1.69
C ARG A 392 13.80 -7.20 -2.76
N HIS A 393 14.19 -8.42 -3.17
CA HIS A 393 13.42 -9.24 -4.11
C HIS A 393 12.45 -10.16 -3.36
N ALA A 394 12.92 -10.78 -2.27
CA ALA A 394 12.14 -11.68 -1.45
C ALA A 394 10.81 -11.05 -1.00
N VAL A 395 10.84 -9.80 -0.51
CA VAL A 395 9.62 -9.10 -0.02
C VAL A 395 8.52 -8.94 -1.08
N THR A 396 8.83 -9.05 -2.38
CA THR A 396 7.81 -8.95 -3.44
C THR A 396 7.21 -10.30 -3.82
N ARG A 397 7.83 -11.41 -3.42
CA ARG A 397 7.43 -12.74 -3.86
C ARG A 397 5.96 -13.02 -3.57
N LEU A 398 5.52 -12.80 -2.34
CA LEU A 398 4.15 -13.11 -1.90
C LEU A 398 3.11 -12.04 -2.29
N THR A 399 3.55 -10.86 -2.71
CA THR A 399 2.66 -9.77 -3.12
C THR A 399 2.42 -9.70 -4.64
N TYR A 400 3.38 -10.16 -5.46
CA TYR A 400 3.25 -10.18 -6.92
C TYR A 400 2.02 -10.93 -7.44
N PRO A 401 1.60 -12.09 -6.89
CA PRO A 401 0.44 -12.81 -7.38
C PRO A 401 -0.81 -11.92 -7.52
N PHE A 402 -1.08 -11.12 -6.50
CA PHE A 402 -2.27 -10.25 -6.46
C PHE A 402 -2.10 -8.95 -7.27
N SER A 403 -0.88 -8.50 -7.51
CA SER A 403 -0.60 -7.41 -8.45
C SER A 403 -0.80 -7.86 -9.90
N LEU A 404 -0.23 -9.02 -10.26
CA LEU A 404 -0.33 -9.60 -11.61
C LEU A 404 -1.76 -10.02 -11.95
N SER A 405 -2.50 -10.57 -11.00
CA SER A 405 -3.92 -10.95 -11.19
C SER A 405 -4.88 -9.77 -11.14
N ARG A 406 -4.41 -8.60 -10.64
CA ARG A 406 -5.24 -7.39 -10.46
C ARG A 406 -6.33 -7.54 -9.40
N LEU A 407 -6.22 -8.56 -8.54
CA LEU A 407 -7.17 -8.83 -7.46
C LEU A 407 -6.94 -7.88 -6.27
N PRO A 408 -7.98 -7.56 -5.49
CA PRO A 408 -7.81 -6.84 -4.24
C PRO A 408 -7.07 -7.72 -3.21
N ALA A 409 -6.16 -7.09 -2.45
CA ALA A 409 -5.45 -7.76 -1.37
C ALA A 409 -5.12 -6.76 -0.25
N ILE A 410 -5.25 -7.20 0.99
CA ILE A 410 -5.00 -6.42 2.19
C ILE A 410 -3.92 -7.09 3.04
N SER A 411 -3.04 -6.29 3.62
CA SER A 411 -2.11 -6.72 4.68
C SER A 411 -2.62 -6.20 6.02
N VAL A 412 -2.75 -7.11 6.99
CA VAL A 412 -3.17 -6.77 8.36
C VAL A 412 -2.11 -7.29 9.33
N PRO A 413 -1.66 -6.50 10.32
CA PRO A 413 -0.72 -7.00 11.33
C PRO A 413 -1.34 -8.19 12.08
N CYS A 414 -0.60 -9.30 12.23
CA CYS A 414 -1.10 -10.48 12.93
C CYS A 414 -0.35 -10.81 14.22
N ALA A 415 0.95 -10.54 14.28
CA ALA A 415 1.78 -10.81 15.46
C ALA A 415 3.02 -9.90 15.48
N LEU A 416 3.75 -9.94 16.59
CA LEU A 416 5.13 -9.47 16.68
C LEU A 416 6.07 -10.67 16.74
N SER A 417 7.23 -10.56 16.09
CA SER A 417 8.32 -11.54 16.21
C SER A 417 8.97 -11.49 17.60
N GLY A 418 9.85 -12.44 17.91
CA GLY A 418 10.65 -12.42 19.15
C GLY A 418 11.53 -11.18 19.27
N ALA A 419 11.87 -10.52 18.17
CA ALA A 419 12.55 -9.22 18.15
C ALA A 419 11.61 -8.00 18.26
N GLY A 420 10.31 -8.21 18.45
CA GLY A 420 9.31 -7.14 18.55
C GLY A 420 8.99 -6.47 17.20
N LEU A 421 9.24 -7.13 16.08
CA LEU A 421 8.95 -6.61 14.74
C LEU A 421 7.60 -7.12 14.22
N PRO A 422 6.83 -6.29 13.51
CA PRO A 422 5.53 -6.68 12.97
C PRO A 422 5.60 -7.83 11.95
N ILE A 423 4.58 -8.68 12.00
CA ILE A 423 4.30 -9.72 11.01
C ILE A 423 2.93 -9.45 10.41
N GLY A 424 2.84 -9.47 9.06
CA GLY A 424 1.61 -9.18 8.32
C GLY A 424 0.97 -10.45 7.76
N LEU A 425 -0.32 -10.66 8.06
CA LEU A 425 -1.21 -11.58 7.36
C LEU A 425 -1.73 -10.89 6.09
N GLN A 426 -1.65 -11.54 4.95
CA GLN A 426 -2.26 -11.10 3.71
C GLN A 426 -3.53 -11.89 3.42
N LEU A 427 -4.62 -11.17 3.14
CA LEU A 427 -5.86 -11.72 2.61
C LEU A 427 -6.10 -11.16 1.21
N ALA A 428 -6.69 -11.96 0.32
CA ALA A 428 -7.09 -11.52 -1.01
C ALA A 428 -8.44 -12.10 -1.41
N ALA A 429 -9.19 -11.34 -2.20
CA ALA A 429 -10.55 -11.71 -2.62
C ALA A 429 -10.71 -11.68 -4.15
N GLY A 430 -11.87 -12.04 -4.64
CA GLY A 430 -12.26 -11.91 -6.03
C GLY A 430 -12.30 -10.44 -6.51
N PRO A 431 -12.37 -10.21 -7.83
CA PRO A 431 -12.42 -8.86 -8.36
C PRO A 431 -13.64 -8.08 -7.81
N ARG A 432 -13.41 -6.87 -7.31
CA ARG A 432 -14.45 -6.00 -6.73
C ARG A 432 -15.14 -6.55 -5.48
N GLN A 433 -14.47 -7.45 -4.77
CA GLN A 433 -14.95 -7.97 -3.48
C GLN A 433 -14.26 -7.29 -2.29
N GLU A 434 -13.92 -6.02 -2.41
CA GLU A 434 -13.28 -5.24 -1.34
C GLU A 434 -14.11 -5.21 -0.07
N ALA A 435 -15.44 -5.18 -0.16
CA ALA A 435 -16.32 -5.20 1.01
C ALA A 435 -16.19 -6.50 1.81
N GLN A 436 -16.19 -7.67 1.13
CA GLN A 436 -15.96 -8.96 1.76
C GLN A 436 -14.57 -9.05 2.36
N LEU A 437 -13.55 -8.57 1.61
CA LEU A 437 -12.16 -8.55 2.06
C LEU A 437 -11.98 -7.69 3.32
N LEU A 438 -12.56 -6.48 3.34
CA LEU A 438 -12.53 -5.59 4.50
C LEU A 438 -13.27 -6.19 5.70
N ALA A 439 -14.42 -6.83 5.48
CA ALA A 439 -15.18 -7.49 6.55
C ALA A 439 -14.39 -8.62 7.20
N ALA A 440 -13.76 -9.49 6.40
CA ALA A 440 -12.92 -10.57 6.92
C ALA A 440 -11.68 -10.03 7.65
N ALA A 441 -11.05 -9.00 7.09
CA ALA A 441 -9.92 -8.33 7.72
C ALA A 441 -10.33 -7.67 9.06
N ARG A 442 -11.51 -7.05 9.12
CA ARG A 442 -12.05 -6.46 10.35
C ARG A 442 -12.36 -7.51 11.41
N ALA A 443 -13.01 -8.61 11.00
CA ALA A 443 -13.25 -9.74 11.91
C ALA A 443 -11.95 -10.30 12.48
N PHE A 444 -10.88 -10.38 11.66
CA PHE A 444 -9.57 -10.79 12.12
C PHE A 444 -8.94 -9.77 13.09
N GLU A 445 -9.07 -8.48 12.80
CA GLU A 445 -8.59 -7.41 13.68
C GLU A 445 -9.26 -7.46 15.05
N ASP A 446 -10.57 -7.72 15.10
CA ASP A 446 -11.32 -7.91 16.35
C ASP A 446 -10.88 -9.18 17.09
N LEU A 447 -10.64 -10.28 16.38
CA LEU A 447 -10.20 -11.56 16.93
C LEU A 447 -8.77 -11.44 17.52
N ARG A 448 -7.85 -10.76 16.82
CA ARG A 448 -6.49 -10.49 17.29
C ARG A 448 -6.48 -9.58 18.53
N GLY A 449 -7.46 -8.68 18.64
CA GLY A 449 -7.49 -7.64 19.68
C GLY A 449 -6.63 -6.41 19.38
N PRO A 450 -6.45 -5.51 20.37
CA PRO A 450 -5.73 -4.26 20.20
C PRO A 450 -4.31 -4.44 19.67
N TRP A 451 -3.92 -3.61 18.68
CA TRP A 451 -2.56 -3.59 18.15
C TRP A 451 -1.67 -2.64 18.95
N GLN A 452 -0.46 -3.07 19.25
CA GLN A 452 0.51 -2.27 20.00
C GLN A 452 1.03 -1.11 19.13
N ALA A 453 1.25 0.04 19.77
CA ALA A 453 1.96 1.14 19.14
C ALA A 453 3.46 0.84 19.07
N PRO A 454 4.18 1.27 18.01
CA PRO A 454 5.62 1.11 17.95
C PRO A 454 6.34 1.94 19.02
N PRO A 455 7.56 1.55 19.44
CA PRO A 455 8.33 2.28 20.45
C PRO A 455 8.56 3.77 20.13
N LEU A 456 8.65 4.12 18.85
CA LEU A 456 8.78 5.52 18.42
C LEU A 456 7.56 6.36 18.82
N ALA A 457 6.35 5.82 18.72
CA ALA A 457 5.13 6.56 19.05
C ALA A 457 5.15 7.09 20.49
N ALA A 458 5.65 6.30 21.44
CA ALA A 458 5.78 6.71 22.84
C ALA A 458 6.84 7.81 23.06
N ARG A 459 7.86 7.91 22.17
CA ARG A 459 8.92 8.93 22.30
C ARG A 459 8.53 10.28 21.72
N ILE A 460 7.63 10.29 20.73
CA ILE A 460 7.20 11.52 20.05
C ILE A 460 5.89 12.08 20.58
N ALA A 461 5.11 11.29 21.32
CA ALA A 461 3.90 11.74 22.01
C ALA A 461 4.24 12.70 23.15
#